data_59087573f1e8b2e402878f67437936e4
#
_entry.id   59087573f1e8b2e402878f67437936e4
#
_cell.length_a   1.000
_cell.length_b   1.000
_cell.length_c   1.000
_cell.angle_alpha   90.00
_cell.angle_beta   90.00
_cell.angle_gamma   90.00
#
_symmetry.space_group_name_H-M   'P 1'
#
loop_
_entity.id
_entity.type
_entity.pdbx_description
1 polymer ?
#
loop_
_entity_poly.entity_id
_entity_poly.type
_entity_poly.pdbx_seq_one_letter_code
_entity_poly.pdbx_strand_id
1 'polypeptide(L)'
;KLLEFRNKYAQQKGMKLVYAISTVCNNQYMISYFTNKKKEKDVIDKALQFKKEMQDMGINVLRVKVEGYHCKGIPQNINEYVVVKNYINNTYPNSKSPYFEFHVKMSNADKFSFQDIESKLAVYNGEVAMSVNLCSSSRKPLITIRKYDMGKDEAMEQKNLILDNLKQLGFKFEDQLQEEFSVYDDFSSVDNGWLISK
;
A
#
# COMPACT_ATOMS: atom_id res chain seq x y z
N LYS A 1 -12.26 -6.49 -21.08
CA LYS A 1 -13.02 -6.30 -19.82
C LYS A 1 -12.41 -5.21 -18.95
N LEU A 2 -11.13 -5.28 -18.55
CA LEU A 2 -10.50 -4.28 -17.66
C LEU A 2 -10.43 -2.88 -18.27
N LEU A 3 -10.11 -2.76 -19.57
CA LEU A 3 -10.14 -1.51 -20.32
C LEU A 3 -11.58 -0.98 -20.49
N GLU A 4 -12.54 -1.85 -20.68
CA GLU A 4 -13.95 -1.51 -20.78
C GLU A 4 -14.49 -1.03 -19.43
N PHE A 5 -14.12 -1.69 -18.34
CA PHE A 5 -14.41 -1.25 -16.98
C PHE A 5 -13.79 0.13 -16.71
N ARG A 6 -12.52 0.34 -17.06
CA ARG A 6 -11.86 1.64 -16.93
C ARG A 6 -12.63 2.77 -17.64
N ASN A 7 -13.04 2.53 -18.86
CA ASN A 7 -13.64 3.57 -19.68
C ASN A 7 -15.10 3.86 -19.32
N LYS A 8 -15.85 2.83 -18.95
CA LYS A 8 -17.28 2.95 -18.63
C LYS A 8 -17.60 3.24 -17.17
N TYR A 9 -16.79 2.71 -16.24
CA TYR A 9 -17.14 2.69 -14.82
C TYR A 9 -16.16 3.49 -13.97
N ALA A 10 -14.87 3.23 -14.13
CA ALA A 10 -13.87 3.87 -13.29
C ALA A 10 -13.80 5.38 -13.50
N GLN A 11 -13.84 5.84 -14.74
CA GLN A 11 -13.80 7.28 -15.05
C GLN A 11 -15.06 8.00 -14.56
N GLN A 12 -16.25 7.40 -14.72
CA GLN A 12 -17.51 7.99 -14.26
C GLN A 12 -17.60 8.11 -12.73
N LYS A 13 -16.90 7.23 -12.00
CA LYS A 13 -16.87 7.23 -10.52
C LYS A 13 -15.62 7.91 -9.94
N GLY A 14 -14.78 8.54 -10.76
CA GLY A 14 -13.55 9.18 -10.30
C GLY A 14 -12.48 8.19 -9.82
N MET A 15 -12.50 6.97 -10.32
CA MET A 15 -11.51 5.94 -9.97
C MET A 15 -10.27 6.04 -10.86
N LYS A 16 -9.10 5.78 -10.29
CA LYS A 16 -7.82 5.74 -10.99
C LYS A 16 -7.38 4.28 -11.17
N LEU A 17 -7.03 3.92 -12.40
CA LEU A 17 -6.38 2.64 -12.70
C LEU A 17 -4.85 2.80 -12.62
N VAL A 18 -4.21 1.89 -11.89
CA VAL A 18 -2.75 1.77 -11.78
C VAL A 18 -2.33 0.39 -12.26
N TYR A 19 -1.28 0.33 -13.07
CA TYR A 19 -0.61 -0.91 -13.43
C TYR A 19 0.83 -0.81 -12.94
N ALA A 20 1.22 -1.70 -12.05
CA ALA A 20 2.54 -1.68 -11.42
C ALA A 20 3.25 -3.03 -11.54
N ILE A 21 4.58 -2.96 -11.56
CA ILE A 21 5.50 -4.07 -11.38
C ILE A 21 6.26 -3.81 -10.08
N SER A 22 6.46 -4.83 -9.26
CA SER A 22 7.23 -4.71 -8.02
C SER A 22 8.27 -5.82 -7.89
N THR A 23 9.22 -5.65 -6.97
CA THR A 23 10.24 -6.66 -6.63
C THR A 23 9.66 -7.95 -6.06
N VAL A 24 8.41 -7.95 -5.66
CA VAL A 24 7.75 -9.09 -5.00
C VAL A 24 6.54 -9.63 -5.75
N CYS A 25 6.00 -8.88 -6.72
CA CYS A 25 4.87 -9.31 -7.51
C CYS A 25 4.90 -8.67 -8.90
N ASN A 26 4.88 -9.49 -9.93
CA ASN A 26 4.76 -9.04 -11.30
C ASN A 26 3.30 -8.77 -11.66
N ASN A 27 3.06 -7.70 -12.43
CA ASN A 27 1.78 -7.43 -13.08
C ASN A 27 0.60 -7.17 -12.13
N GLN A 28 0.70 -6.13 -11.30
CA GLN A 28 -0.38 -5.69 -10.43
C GLN A 28 -1.30 -4.67 -11.12
N TYR A 29 -2.58 -4.99 -11.24
CA TYR A 29 -3.61 -4.04 -11.64
C TYR A 29 -4.36 -3.58 -10.40
N MET A 30 -4.33 -2.28 -10.13
CA MET A 30 -4.98 -1.68 -8.96
C MET A 30 -5.97 -0.61 -9.40
N ILE A 31 -7.08 -0.51 -8.69
CA ILE A 31 -8.06 0.55 -8.85
C ILE A 31 -8.10 1.34 -7.56
N SER A 32 -7.81 2.63 -7.63
CA SER A 32 -7.84 3.52 -6.48
C SER A 32 -9.03 4.47 -6.55
N TYR A 33 -9.71 4.65 -5.42
CA TYR A 33 -10.79 5.59 -5.24
C TYR A 33 -10.52 6.46 -4.02
N PHE A 34 -10.59 7.78 -4.20
CA PHE A 34 -10.39 8.75 -3.12
C PHE A 34 -11.73 9.28 -2.64
N THR A 35 -11.91 9.41 -1.34
CA THR A 35 -13.14 9.91 -0.73
C THR A 35 -12.84 10.78 0.48
N ASN A 36 -13.68 11.80 0.69
CA ASN A 36 -13.62 12.69 1.86
C ASN A 36 -14.53 12.20 3.00
N LYS A 37 -15.04 10.98 2.95
CA LYS A 37 -15.83 10.41 4.03
C LYS A 37 -15.02 10.32 5.31
N LYS A 38 -15.61 10.77 6.43
CA LYS A 38 -14.93 10.90 7.71
C LYS A 38 -15.00 9.63 8.58
N LYS A 39 -15.92 8.71 8.28
CA LYS A 39 -16.09 7.47 9.07
C LYS A 39 -15.45 6.31 8.33
N GLU A 40 -14.49 5.67 8.95
CA GLU A 40 -13.76 4.51 8.42
C GLU A 40 -14.70 3.41 7.95
N LYS A 41 -15.71 3.08 8.76
CA LYS A 41 -16.72 2.08 8.42
C LYS A 41 -17.39 2.37 7.08
N ASP A 42 -17.80 3.63 6.82
CA ASP A 42 -18.47 4.00 5.57
C ASP A 42 -17.55 3.84 4.35
N VAL A 43 -16.24 4.01 4.55
CA VAL A 43 -15.24 3.83 3.49
C VAL A 43 -15.00 2.36 3.21
N ILE A 44 -14.86 1.54 4.25
CA ILE A 44 -14.68 0.08 4.14
C ILE A 44 -15.91 -0.53 3.48
N ASP A 45 -17.12 -0.23 3.97
CA ASP A 45 -18.37 -0.75 3.41
C ASP A 45 -18.52 -0.37 1.92
N LYS A 46 -18.09 0.85 1.55
CA LYS A 46 -18.10 1.31 0.16
C LYS A 46 -17.10 0.56 -0.70
N ALA A 47 -15.91 0.29 -0.19
CA ALA A 47 -14.89 -0.48 -0.89
C ALA A 47 -15.35 -1.93 -1.14
N LEU A 48 -15.97 -2.56 -0.12
CA LEU A 48 -16.56 -3.90 -0.25
C LEU A 48 -17.73 -3.94 -1.23
N GLN A 49 -18.55 -2.89 -1.26
CA GLN A 49 -19.60 -2.74 -2.29
C GLN A 49 -18.98 -2.70 -3.69
N PHE A 50 -17.91 -1.92 -3.91
CA PHE A 50 -17.21 -1.88 -5.20
C PHE A 50 -16.62 -3.22 -5.59
N LYS A 51 -16.05 -3.97 -4.63
CA LYS A 51 -15.58 -5.35 -4.87
C LYS A 51 -16.70 -6.21 -5.44
N LYS A 52 -17.88 -6.19 -4.80
CA LYS A 52 -19.03 -6.96 -5.26
C LYS A 52 -19.49 -6.53 -6.66
N GLU A 53 -19.66 -5.22 -6.89
CA GLU A 53 -20.07 -4.67 -8.20
C GLU A 53 -19.09 -5.12 -9.31
N MET A 54 -17.78 -5.14 -9.05
CA MET A 54 -16.77 -5.61 -10.01
C MET A 54 -16.86 -7.12 -10.25
N GLN A 55 -17.08 -7.90 -9.19
CA GLN A 55 -17.25 -9.36 -9.29
C GLN A 55 -18.51 -9.71 -10.11
N ASP A 56 -19.61 -8.98 -9.92
CA ASP A 56 -20.86 -9.14 -10.69
C ASP A 56 -20.64 -8.84 -12.19
N MET A 57 -19.65 -8.01 -12.53
CA MET A 57 -19.21 -7.77 -13.92
C MET A 57 -18.19 -8.80 -14.44
N GLY A 58 -17.89 -9.83 -13.67
CA GLY A 58 -16.92 -10.89 -14.03
C GLY A 58 -15.46 -10.45 -13.91
N ILE A 59 -15.15 -9.43 -13.07
CA ILE A 59 -13.81 -9.03 -12.73
C ILE A 59 -13.43 -9.70 -11.41
N ASN A 60 -12.38 -10.53 -11.42
CA ASN A 60 -11.88 -11.15 -10.21
C ASN A 60 -11.10 -10.11 -9.36
N VAL A 61 -11.67 -9.69 -8.23
CA VAL A 61 -11.03 -8.78 -7.27
C VAL A 61 -10.33 -9.62 -6.21
N LEU A 62 -9.03 -9.59 -6.22
CA LEU A 62 -8.19 -10.42 -5.35
C LEU A 62 -7.93 -9.78 -3.98
N ARG A 63 -7.97 -8.45 -3.90
CA ARG A 63 -7.68 -7.70 -2.68
C ARG A 63 -8.46 -6.39 -2.63
N VAL A 64 -8.91 -6.03 -1.45
CA VAL A 64 -9.39 -4.69 -1.11
C VAL A 64 -8.52 -4.14 0.01
N LYS A 65 -8.03 -2.92 -0.16
CA LYS A 65 -7.26 -2.19 0.84
C LYS A 65 -7.88 -0.81 1.04
N VAL A 66 -8.02 -0.40 2.28
CA VAL A 66 -8.51 0.94 2.66
C VAL A 66 -7.46 1.63 3.49
N GLU A 67 -7.09 2.82 3.07
CA GLU A 67 -6.03 3.63 3.67
C GLU A 67 -6.57 4.98 4.11
N GLY A 68 -6.13 5.42 5.29
CA GLY A 68 -6.36 6.75 5.80
C GLY A 68 -5.12 7.64 5.61
N TYR A 69 -5.37 8.83 5.06
CA TYR A 69 -4.37 9.91 4.99
C TYR A 69 -4.74 10.97 6.02
N HIS A 70 -3.83 11.40 6.85
CA HIS A 70 -4.04 12.51 7.81
C HIS A 70 -5.37 12.44 8.59
N CYS A 71 -5.89 11.23 8.84
CA CYS A 71 -7.15 11.03 9.52
C CYS A 71 -7.01 11.29 11.02
N LYS A 72 -8.04 11.87 11.62
CA LYS A 72 -8.24 11.75 13.06
C LYS A 72 -8.48 10.27 13.37
N GLY A 73 -7.60 9.66 14.18
CA GLY A 73 -7.70 8.24 14.52
C GLY A 73 -6.52 7.39 14.07
N ILE A 74 -5.51 7.98 13.40
CA ILE A 74 -4.23 7.31 13.22
C ILE A 74 -3.57 7.13 14.59
N PRO A 75 -3.28 5.90 15.03
CA PRO A 75 -2.71 5.63 16.34
C PRO A 75 -1.30 6.21 16.45
N GLN A 76 -1.06 7.07 17.42
CA GLN A 76 0.25 7.70 17.61
C GLN A 76 1.21 6.78 18.37
N ASN A 77 0.68 5.94 19.26
CA ASN A 77 1.45 5.02 20.11
C ASN A 77 0.87 3.60 20.08
N ILE A 78 1.60 2.65 20.69
CA ILE A 78 1.21 1.23 20.71
C ILE A 78 -0.16 0.97 21.36
N ASN A 79 -0.51 1.72 22.41
CA ASN A 79 -1.79 1.52 23.11
C ASN A 79 -2.96 1.89 22.21
N GLU A 80 -2.86 3.02 21.51
CA GLU A 80 -3.86 3.44 20.52
C GLU A 80 -3.93 2.45 19.35
N TYR A 81 -2.77 1.95 18.88
CA TYR A 81 -2.72 0.93 17.83
C TYR A 81 -3.47 -0.34 18.23
N VAL A 82 -3.26 -0.84 19.44
CA VAL A 82 -3.96 -2.05 19.94
C VAL A 82 -5.48 -1.85 19.96
N VAL A 83 -5.96 -0.66 20.32
CA VAL A 83 -7.40 -0.35 20.30
C VAL A 83 -7.94 -0.43 18.86
N VAL A 84 -7.27 0.20 17.90
CA VAL A 84 -7.66 0.18 16.48
C VAL A 84 -7.61 -1.24 15.93
N LYS A 85 -6.52 -1.98 16.19
CA LYS A 85 -6.36 -3.38 15.78
C LYS A 85 -7.49 -4.27 16.27
N ASN A 86 -7.83 -4.18 17.56
CA ASN A 86 -8.91 -4.96 18.15
C ASN A 86 -10.27 -4.62 17.53
N TYR A 87 -10.55 -3.33 17.31
CA TYR A 87 -11.77 -2.88 16.64
C TYR A 87 -11.88 -3.48 15.23
N ILE A 88 -10.81 -3.37 14.43
CA ILE A 88 -10.80 -3.88 13.05
C ILE A 88 -10.96 -5.40 13.03
N ASN A 89 -10.20 -6.13 13.84
CA ASN A 89 -10.27 -7.60 13.88
C ASN A 89 -11.65 -8.11 14.32
N ASN A 90 -12.30 -7.43 15.25
CA ASN A 90 -13.64 -7.81 15.71
C ASN A 90 -14.74 -7.45 14.71
N THR A 91 -14.58 -6.33 13.97
CA THR A 91 -15.60 -5.85 13.04
C THR A 91 -15.45 -6.49 11.65
N TYR A 92 -14.21 -6.75 11.24
CA TYR A 92 -13.84 -7.27 9.92
C TYR A 92 -12.88 -8.46 10.06
N PRO A 93 -13.37 -9.65 10.40
CA PRO A 93 -12.51 -10.83 10.70
C PRO A 93 -11.64 -11.29 9.53
N ASN A 94 -12.00 -10.92 8.30
CA ASN A 94 -11.20 -11.20 7.11
C ASN A 94 -10.11 -10.15 6.84
N SER A 95 -10.06 -9.06 7.61
CA SER A 95 -9.00 -8.07 7.49
C SER A 95 -7.74 -8.54 8.20
N LYS A 96 -6.60 -8.20 7.64
CA LYS A 96 -5.32 -8.28 8.34
C LYS A 96 -5.20 -7.14 9.37
N SER A 97 -4.25 -7.27 10.28
CA SER A 97 -3.93 -6.19 11.23
C SER A 97 -3.59 -4.92 10.49
N PRO A 98 -4.05 -3.75 10.99
CA PRO A 98 -3.66 -2.45 10.44
C PRO A 98 -2.14 -2.27 10.44
N TYR A 99 -1.63 -1.42 9.54
CA TYR A 99 -0.19 -1.15 9.44
C TYR A 99 0.08 0.23 8.83
N PHE A 100 1.29 0.74 9.07
CA PHE A 100 1.79 1.95 8.42
C PHE A 100 2.48 1.59 7.12
N GLU A 101 2.27 2.42 6.09
CA GLU A 101 2.92 2.30 4.80
C GLU A 101 3.50 3.66 4.40
N PHE A 102 4.76 3.64 3.99
CA PHE A 102 5.50 4.82 3.59
C PHE A 102 5.99 4.63 2.16
N HIS A 103 5.71 5.61 1.30
CA HIS A 103 6.16 5.60 -0.08
C HIS A 103 7.12 6.75 -0.35
N VAL A 104 8.29 6.42 -0.87
CA VAL A 104 9.28 7.40 -1.25
C VAL A 104 9.81 7.09 -2.65
N LYS A 105 9.91 8.12 -3.50
CA LYS A 105 10.40 7.94 -4.87
C LYS A 105 11.92 7.92 -4.91
N MET A 106 12.49 6.98 -5.65
CA MET A 106 13.91 7.00 -5.97
C MET A 106 14.21 8.06 -7.04
N SER A 107 15.25 8.87 -6.79
CA SER A 107 15.71 9.89 -7.73
C SER A 107 16.86 9.43 -8.63
N ASN A 108 17.55 8.33 -8.30
CA ASN A 108 18.71 7.80 -9.02
C ASN A 108 18.58 6.32 -9.38
N ALA A 109 17.37 5.86 -9.68
CA ALA A 109 17.10 4.46 -10.00
C ALA A 109 17.80 3.97 -11.27
N ASP A 110 18.12 4.88 -12.18
CA ASP A 110 18.89 4.63 -13.40
C ASP A 110 20.31 4.09 -13.16
N LYS A 111 20.81 4.24 -11.93
CA LYS A 111 22.15 3.73 -11.51
C LYS A 111 22.15 2.28 -11.05
N PHE A 112 21.01 1.64 -10.96
CA PHE A 112 20.85 0.29 -10.43
C PHE A 112 20.02 -0.55 -11.38
N SER A 113 20.40 -1.82 -11.54
CA SER A 113 19.51 -2.80 -12.16
C SER A 113 18.38 -3.17 -11.20
N PHE A 114 17.31 -3.73 -11.73
CA PHE A 114 16.21 -4.22 -10.90
C PHE A 114 16.67 -5.28 -9.89
N GLN A 115 17.54 -6.20 -10.34
CA GLN A 115 18.13 -7.24 -9.52
C GLN A 115 19.02 -6.68 -8.40
N ASP A 116 19.79 -5.61 -8.67
CA ASP A 116 20.60 -4.95 -7.64
C ASP A 116 19.72 -4.37 -6.54
N ILE A 117 18.62 -3.73 -6.92
CA ILE A 117 17.67 -3.18 -5.95
C ILE A 117 17.04 -4.31 -5.15
N GLU A 118 16.51 -5.33 -5.82
CA GLU A 118 15.89 -6.50 -5.19
C GLU A 118 16.82 -7.14 -4.15
N SER A 119 18.08 -7.40 -4.52
CA SER A 119 19.05 -8.01 -3.63
C SER A 119 19.36 -7.15 -2.39
N LYS A 120 19.41 -5.82 -2.56
CA LYS A 120 19.63 -4.87 -1.45
C LYS A 120 18.41 -4.76 -0.53
N LEU A 121 17.21 -4.94 -1.05
CA LEU A 121 15.97 -4.91 -0.27
C LEU A 121 15.66 -6.23 0.44
N ALA A 122 16.23 -7.34 -0.01
CA ALA A 122 15.98 -8.68 0.52
C ALA A 122 16.28 -8.80 2.04
N VAL A 123 17.23 -8.02 2.56
CA VAL A 123 17.58 -8.01 4.00
C VAL A 123 16.42 -7.55 4.90
N TYR A 124 15.43 -6.86 4.37
CA TYR A 124 14.27 -6.37 5.10
C TYR A 124 13.09 -7.35 5.12
N ASN A 125 13.29 -8.59 4.62
CA ASN A 125 12.32 -9.68 4.70
C ASN A 125 10.90 -9.30 4.25
N GLY A 126 10.76 -8.51 3.17
CA GLY A 126 9.48 -8.08 2.64
C GLY A 126 8.86 -6.85 3.30
N GLU A 127 9.44 -6.31 4.39
CA GLU A 127 9.00 -5.02 4.95
C GLU A 127 9.29 -3.85 4.00
N VAL A 128 10.25 -4.01 3.11
CA VAL A 128 10.65 -3.01 2.11
C VAL A 128 10.59 -3.63 0.73
N ALA A 129 9.90 -2.95 -0.19
CA ALA A 129 9.82 -3.37 -1.57
C ALA A 129 9.92 -2.18 -2.53
N MET A 130 10.26 -2.45 -3.78
CA MET A 130 10.22 -1.47 -4.85
C MET A 130 9.11 -1.81 -5.84
N SER A 131 8.42 -0.78 -6.31
CA SER A 131 7.46 -0.90 -7.40
C SER A 131 7.63 0.23 -8.41
N VAL A 132 7.20 -0.02 -9.64
CA VAL A 132 7.14 0.97 -10.72
C VAL A 132 5.73 1.03 -11.27
N ASN A 133 5.12 2.21 -11.24
CA ASN A 133 3.82 2.43 -11.87
C ASN A 133 4.02 2.69 -13.37
N LEU A 134 3.66 1.74 -14.21
CA LEU A 134 3.80 1.83 -15.65
C LEU A 134 2.80 2.79 -16.32
N CYS A 135 1.73 3.17 -15.61
CA CYS A 135 0.79 4.18 -16.07
C CYS A 135 1.26 5.62 -15.78
N SER A 136 2.31 5.78 -14.97
CA SER A 136 2.89 7.10 -14.69
C SER A 136 3.83 7.53 -15.81
N SER A 137 3.73 8.79 -16.23
CA SER A 137 4.66 9.36 -17.20
C SER A 137 6.11 9.37 -16.72
N SER A 138 6.32 9.57 -15.42
CA SER A 138 7.67 9.60 -14.82
C SER A 138 8.29 8.21 -14.67
N ARG A 139 7.48 7.15 -14.54
CA ARG A 139 7.92 5.76 -14.27
C ARG A 139 9.00 5.63 -13.18
N LYS A 140 9.06 6.62 -12.27
CA LYS A 140 10.04 6.60 -11.18
C LYS A 140 9.72 5.45 -10.22
N PRO A 141 10.73 4.66 -9.82
CA PRO A 141 10.54 3.63 -8.82
C PRO A 141 10.11 4.22 -7.48
N LEU A 142 9.21 3.50 -6.82
CA LEU A 142 8.66 3.81 -5.52
C LEU A 142 9.15 2.76 -4.53
N ILE A 143 9.88 3.18 -3.50
CA ILE A 143 10.20 2.33 -2.37
C ILE A 143 9.02 2.40 -1.40
N THR A 144 8.50 1.24 -1.02
CA THR A 144 7.42 1.08 -0.06
C THR A 144 7.98 0.42 1.19
N ILE A 145 7.79 1.05 2.35
CA ILE A 145 8.19 0.54 3.67
C ILE A 145 6.91 0.28 4.46
N ARG A 146 6.75 -0.93 5.02
CA ARG A 146 5.61 -1.32 5.85
C ARG A 146 6.05 -1.57 7.27
N LYS A 147 5.27 -1.06 8.23
CA LYS A 147 5.50 -1.24 9.66
C LYS A 147 4.24 -1.70 10.37
N TYR A 148 4.37 -2.78 11.11
CA TYR A 148 3.30 -3.50 11.78
C TYR A 148 3.45 -3.42 13.28
N ASP A 149 2.34 -3.59 14.01
CA ASP A 149 2.29 -3.79 15.46
C ASP A 149 2.96 -2.66 16.27
N MET A 150 2.81 -1.41 15.81
CA MET A 150 3.39 -0.23 16.46
C MET A 150 2.55 1.03 16.24
N GLY A 151 2.83 2.09 17.01
CA GLY A 151 2.26 3.41 16.79
C GLY A 151 3.01 4.20 15.72
N LYS A 152 2.44 5.36 15.32
CA LYS A 152 2.99 6.21 14.27
C LYS A 152 4.41 6.69 14.60
N ASP A 153 4.65 7.12 15.84
CA ASP A 153 5.94 7.68 16.23
C ASP A 153 7.06 6.65 16.04
N GLU A 154 6.86 5.43 16.51
CA GLU A 154 7.82 4.33 16.34
C GLU A 154 7.97 3.93 14.86
N ALA A 155 6.86 3.86 14.11
CA ALA A 155 6.88 3.55 12.69
C ALA A 155 7.71 4.57 11.89
N MET A 156 7.61 5.85 12.25
CA MET A 156 8.39 6.94 11.66
C MET A 156 9.89 6.82 11.96
N GLU A 157 10.27 6.49 13.20
CA GLU A 157 11.66 6.25 13.57
C GLU A 157 12.26 5.09 12.78
N GLN A 158 11.56 3.95 12.74
CA GLN A 158 12.03 2.79 12.01
C GLN A 158 12.11 3.03 10.50
N LYS A 159 11.14 3.75 9.91
CA LYS A 159 11.22 4.18 8.51
C LYS A 159 12.47 5.04 8.27
N ASN A 160 12.79 5.99 9.15
CA ASN A 160 13.96 6.85 9.00
C ASN A 160 15.25 6.03 9.02
N LEU A 161 15.39 5.08 9.95
CA LEU A 161 16.54 4.16 10.00
C LEU A 161 16.69 3.36 8.71
N ILE A 162 15.59 2.84 8.16
CA ILE A 162 15.62 2.10 6.89
C ILE A 162 16.07 3.02 5.75
N LEU A 163 15.52 4.24 5.65
CA LEU A 163 15.90 5.18 4.59
C LEU A 163 17.38 5.59 4.69
N ASP A 164 17.90 5.78 5.90
CA ASP A 164 19.31 6.11 6.09
C ASP A 164 20.24 4.95 5.72
N ASN A 165 19.88 3.73 6.05
CA ASN A 165 20.60 2.54 5.59
C ASN A 165 20.59 2.43 4.06
N LEU A 166 19.42 2.67 3.42
CA LEU A 166 19.33 2.64 1.96
C LEU A 166 20.16 3.76 1.31
N LYS A 167 20.24 4.94 1.94
CA LYS A 167 21.15 6.03 1.48
C LYS A 167 22.62 5.59 1.55
N GLN A 168 23.03 4.89 2.62
CA GLN A 168 24.40 4.35 2.74
C GLN A 168 24.71 3.31 1.63
N LEU A 169 23.69 2.60 1.15
CA LEU A 169 23.81 1.70 0.00
C LEU A 169 23.80 2.43 -1.36
N GLY A 170 23.80 3.77 -1.34
CA GLY A 170 23.87 4.63 -2.51
C GLY A 170 22.54 5.05 -3.11
N PHE A 171 21.40 4.67 -2.51
CA PHE A 171 20.10 5.12 -2.99
C PHE A 171 19.88 6.61 -2.68
N LYS A 172 19.22 7.30 -3.60
CA LYS A 172 18.78 8.71 -3.41
C LYS A 172 17.27 8.79 -3.57
N PHE A 173 16.65 9.60 -2.74
CA PHE A 173 15.20 9.76 -2.68
C PHE A 173 14.79 11.19 -2.99
N GLU A 174 13.57 11.37 -3.45
CA GLU A 174 12.91 12.68 -3.51
C GLU A 174 12.45 13.09 -2.10
N ASP A 175 12.33 14.39 -1.86
CA ASP A 175 11.90 14.92 -0.56
C ASP A 175 10.42 14.59 -0.25
N GLN A 176 9.65 14.25 -1.27
CA GLN A 176 8.23 13.96 -1.12
C GLN A 176 8.02 12.54 -0.58
N LEU A 177 7.53 12.46 0.66
CA LEU A 177 7.11 11.24 1.32
C LEU A 177 5.58 11.17 1.36
N GLN A 178 5.01 10.03 0.99
CA GLN A 178 3.59 9.73 1.18
C GLN A 178 3.46 8.76 2.36
N GLU A 179 2.68 9.14 3.36
CA GLU A 179 2.41 8.35 4.55
C GLU A 179 0.96 7.87 4.53
N GLU A 180 0.75 6.59 4.76
CA GLU A 180 -0.55 5.94 4.76
C GLU A 180 -0.70 5.06 5.99
N PHE A 181 -1.92 4.96 6.50
CA PHE A 181 -2.29 3.99 7.52
C PHE A 181 -3.35 3.06 6.93
N SER A 182 -2.99 1.80 6.71
CA SER A 182 -3.92 0.78 6.22
C SER A 182 -4.81 0.34 7.36
N VAL A 183 -6.09 0.71 7.28
CA VAL A 183 -7.09 0.36 8.30
C VAL A 183 -7.81 -0.95 7.96
N TYR A 184 -7.86 -1.33 6.69
CA TYR A 184 -8.48 -2.57 6.22
C TYR A 184 -7.69 -3.15 5.06
N ASP A 185 -7.45 -4.45 5.11
CA ASP A 185 -6.76 -5.18 4.05
C ASP A 185 -7.22 -6.65 4.07
N ASP A 186 -8.05 -7.05 3.10
CA ASP A 186 -8.57 -8.43 2.99
C ASP A 186 -7.61 -9.38 2.29
N PHE A 187 -6.35 -9.13 2.42
CA PHE A 187 -5.22 -9.85 1.89
C PHE A 187 -5.55 -11.17 1.19
N SER A 188 -5.26 -11.24 -0.10
CA SER A 188 -5.23 -12.48 -0.85
C SER A 188 -3.79 -12.93 -1.11
N SER A 189 -3.59 -14.16 -1.51
CA SER A 189 -2.29 -14.78 -1.82
C SER A 189 -1.44 -14.06 -2.89
N VAL A 190 -1.94 -12.99 -3.48
CA VAL A 190 -1.27 -12.22 -4.54
C VAL A 190 -0.02 -11.51 -4.05
N ASP A 191 0.03 -11.20 -2.76
CA ASP A 191 1.19 -10.56 -2.12
C ASP A 191 2.07 -11.56 -1.33
N ASN A 192 2.06 -12.84 -1.69
CA ASN A 192 3.01 -13.80 -1.15
C ASN A 192 4.44 -13.31 -1.44
N GLY A 193 5.12 -12.86 -0.41
CA GLY A 193 6.44 -12.20 -0.48
C GLY A 193 6.44 -10.74 -0.01
N TRP A 194 5.30 -10.02 -0.07
CA TRP A 194 5.16 -8.69 0.53
C TRP A 194 4.83 -8.77 2.01
N LEU A 195 4.05 -9.76 2.38
CA LEU A 195 3.58 -9.93 3.74
C LEU A 195 4.10 -11.27 4.21
N ILE A 196 5.17 -11.24 4.98
CA ILE A 196 5.61 -12.42 5.70
C ILE A 196 4.46 -12.77 6.64
N SER A 197 3.85 -13.93 6.41
CA SER A 197 2.96 -14.51 7.41
C SER A 197 3.81 -14.79 8.65
N LYS A 198 3.73 -13.92 9.65
CA LYS A 198 4.16 -14.26 11.00
C LYS A 198 3.13 -15.13 11.65
#